data_f09653a66c1a7d198429dc632fcfa340
#
_entry.id   f09653a66c1a7d198429dc632fcfa340
#
_cell.length_a   1.000
_cell.length_b   1.000
_cell.length_c   1.000
_cell.angle_alpha   90.00
_cell.angle_beta   90.00
_cell.angle_gamma   90.00
#
_symmetry.space_group_name_H-M   'P 1'
#
loop_
_entity.id
_entity.type
_entity.pdbx_description
1 polymer ?
#
loop_
_entity_poly.entity_id
_entity_poly.type
_entity_poly.pdbx_seq_one_letter_code
_entity_poly.pdbx_strand_id
1 'polypeptide(L)'
;EYLGVWNDYLQSNASILKFVPASGAASRMFKDLFEFLDGKSNEPEKAAERKFFDEINQFAFVELLDKTCKANTGKGIQDLIQNKQYKTVVEQLLLETGLNYGSLPKGLLLFHSYPTEKRTPMQEHLVEGAMYASNAKNEVNLHFTVSTEHRALFEKHLNETLKAYEQKLQRKFIISFSEQKPST
;
A
#
# COMPACT_ATOMS: atom_id res chain seq x y z
N GLU A 1 -28.45 4.80 -20.53
CA GLU A 1 -27.99 6.17 -20.74
C GLU A 1 -26.46 6.27 -20.48
N TYR A 2 -25.96 6.00 -19.27
CA TYR A 2 -24.52 6.14 -18.94
C TYR A 2 -23.61 5.19 -19.74
N LEU A 3 -24.05 3.97 -20.04
CA LEU A 3 -23.30 3.04 -20.89
C LEU A 3 -23.14 3.56 -22.33
N GLY A 4 -24.14 4.28 -22.86
CA GLY A 4 -24.05 4.92 -24.15
C GLY A 4 -22.96 6.01 -24.15
N VAL A 5 -22.97 6.90 -23.17
CA VAL A 5 -21.94 7.94 -23.01
C VAL A 5 -20.55 7.35 -22.89
N TRP A 6 -20.39 6.24 -22.15
CA TRP A 6 -19.12 5.54 -22.02
C TRP A 6 -18.67 4.96 -23.35
N ASN A 7 -19.55 4.31 -24.12
CA ASN A 7 -19.22 3.76 -25.43
C ASN A 7 -18.84 4.86 -26.43
N ASP A 8 -19.56 5.99 -26.42
CA ASP A 8 -19.22 7.16 -27.26
C ASP A 8 -17.82 7.72 -26.89
N TYR A 9 -17.51 7.80 -25.59
CA TYR A 9 -16.18 8.19 -25.12
C TYR A 9 -15.12 7.24 -25.64
N LEU A 10 -15.31 5.90 -25.54
CA LEU A 10 -14.35 4.91 -26.03
C LEU A 10 -14.10 4.99 -27.54
N GLN A 11 -15.04 5.53 -28.33
CA GLN A 11 -14.87 5.77 -29.76
C GLN A 11 -14.26 7.14 -30.07
N SER A 12 -14.14 8.01 -29.08
CA SER A 12 -13.61 9.37 -29.24
C SER A 12 -12.08 9.38 -29.13
N ASN A 13 -11.48 10.52 -29.53
CA ASN A 13 -10.06 10.80 -29.28
C ASN A 13 -9.83 11.46 -27.91
N ALA A 14 -10.84 11.48 -27.03
CA ALA A 14 -10.71 12.05 -25.71
C ALA A 14 -9.78 11.18 -24.82
N SER A 15 -9.19 11.84 -23.84
CA SER A 15 -8.30 11.19 -22.86
C SER A 15 -8.72 11.60 -21.46
N ILE A 16 -8.80 10.65 -20.57
CA ILE A 16 -9.04 10.88 -19.15
C ILE A 16 -7.68 10.84 -18.43
N LEU A 17 -7.48 11.75 -17.49
CA LEU A 17 -6.41 11.69 -16.52
C LEU A 17 -6.99 11.28 -15.17
N LYS A 18 -6.59 10.13 -14.64
CA LYS A 18 -6.86 9.76 -13.26
C LYS A 18 -5.82 10.42 -12.36
N PHE A 19 -6.28 11.39 -11.57
CA PHE A 19 -5.45 12.12 -10.62
C PHE A 19 -5.52 11.45 -9.24
N VAL A 20 -4.37 11.12 -8.66
CA VAL A 20 -4.26 10.36 -7.40
C VAL A 20 -3.40 11.11 -6.39
N PRO A 21 -4.01 11.73 -5.36
CA PRO A 21 -3.26 12.25 -4.22
C PRO A 21 -2.67 11.10 -3.39
N ALA A 22 -1.35 10.97 -3.36
CA ALA A 22 -0.65 9.85 -2.71
C ALA A 22 0.41 10.28 -1.69
N SER A 23 0.41 11.54 -1.27
CA SER A 23 1.39 12.10 -0.32
C SER A 23 1.15 11.70 1.15
N GLY A 24 0.04 11.02 1.46
CA GLY A 24 -0.36 10.72 2.84
C GLY A 24 0.58 9.72 3.51
N ALA A 25 1.14 10.12 4.68
CA ALA A 25 1.91 9.22 5.54
C ALA A 25 1.01 8.20 6.25
N ALA A 26 1.56 7.01 6.52
CA ALA A 26 0.85 5.94 7.23
C ALA A 26 0.91 6.07 8.77
N SER A 27 1.76 6.91 9.31
CA SER A 27 2.05 7.02 10.76
C SER A 27 0.79 7.13 11.63
N ARG A 28 -0.21 7.92 11.19
CA ARG A 28 -1.49 8.05 11.93
C ARG A 28 -2.31 6.77 12.01
N MET A 29 -2.16 5.85 11.06
CA MET A 29 -2.87 4.56 11.08
C MET A 29 -2.33 3.63 12.15
N PHE A 30 -1.07 3.78 12.50
CA PHE A 30 -0.37 2.93 13.45
C PHE A 30 -0.15 3.60 14.81
N LYS A 31 -0.88 4.69 15.09
CA LYS A 31 -0.72 5.47 16.33
C LYS A 31 -0.76 4.58 17.58
N ASP A 32 -1.78 3.71 17.69
CA ASP A 32 -1.94 2.85 18.87
C ASP A 32 -0.80 1.83 19.00
N LEU A 33 -0.25 1.35 17.88
CA LEU A 33 0.90 0.43 17.89
C LEU A 33 2.21 1.16 18.26
N PHE A 34 2.38 2.42 17.86
CA PHE A 34 3.50 3.24 18.36
C PHE A 34 3.38 3.50 19.86
N GLU A 35 2.18 3.85 20.34
CA GLU A 35 1.93 4.01 21.77
C GLU A 35 2.21 2.71 22.56
N PHE A 36 1.90 1.55 21.97
CA PHE A 36 2.24 0.26 22.57
C PHE A 36 3.75 0.03 22.63
N LEU A 37 4.51 0.37 21.57
CA LEU A 37 5.99 0.26 21.60
C LEU A 37 6.60 1.13 22.69
N ASP A 38 6.15 2.38 22.81
CA ASP A 38 6.66 3.36 23.78
C ASP A 38 6.17 3.07 25.21
N GLY A 39 5.11 2.28 25.35
CA GLY A 39 4.50 1.93 26.63
C GLY A 39 5.40 1.02 27.50
N LYS A 40 5.09 0.95 28.79
CA LYS A 40 5.83 0.10 29.75
C LYS A 40 5.43 -1.37 29.67
N SER A 41 4.20 -1.67 29.25
CA SER A 41 3.70 -3.03 29.13
C SER A 41 4.31 -3.74 27.92
N ASN A 42 4.65 -5.00 28.10
CA ASN A 42 5.08 -5.88 27.00
C ASN A 42 3.93 -6.70 26.41
N GLU A 43 2.75 -6.64 27.01
CA GLU A 43 1.54 -7.32 26.54
C GLU A 43 0.48 -6.29 26.12
N PRO A 44 -0.37 -6.62 25.13
CA PRO A 44 -1.41 -5.70 24.65
C PRO A 44 -2.49 -5.48 25.73
N GLU A 45 -2.65 -4.26 26.18
CA GLU A 45 -3.61 -3.90 27.23
C GLU A 45 -4.83 -3.13 26.70
N LYS A 46 -4.63 -2.29 25.67
CA LYS A 46 -5.72 -1.54 25.05
C LYS A 46 -6.52 -2.39 24.08
N ALA A 47 -7.78 -2.06 23.89
CA ALA A 47 -8.66 -2.77 22.95
C ALA A 47 -8.12 -2.80 21.53
N ALA A 48 -7.55 -1.69 21.04
CA ALA A 48 -6.96 -1.60 19.70
C ALA A 48 -5.73 -2.51 19.55
N GLU A 49 -4.87 -2.59 20.57
CA GLU A 49 -3.70 -3.45 20.59
C GLU A 49 -4.11 -4.93 20.54
N ARG A 50 -5.05 -5.33 21.40
CA ARG A 50 -5.59 -6.71 21.42
C ARG A 50 -6.20 -7.08 20.08
N LYS A 51 -7.04 -6.22 19.53
CA LYS A 51 -7.69 -6.44 18.24
C LYS A 51 -6.67 -6.63 17.12
N PHE A 52 -5.58 -5.86 17.11
CA PHE A 52 -4.52 -6.03 16.12
C PHE A 52 -3.93 -7.44 16.14
N PHE A 53 -3.61 -7.98 17.32
CA PHE A 53 -3.04 -9.32 17.44
C PHE A 53 -4.07 -10.43 17.20
N ASP A 54 -5.32 -10.24 17.62
CA ASP A 54 -6.40 -11.19 17.40
C ASP A 54 -6.72 -11.35 15.91
N GLU A 55 -6.64 -10.24 15.15
CA GLU A 55 -6.96 -10.19 13.73
C GLU A 55 -5.71 -10.22 12.82
N ILE A 56 -4.51 -10.44 13.36
CA ILE A 56 -3.23 -10.30 12.63
C ILE A 56 -3.19 -11.12 11.34
N ASN A 57 -3.82 -12.29 11.32
CA ASN A 57 -3.87 -13.18 10.17
C ASN A 57 -4.79 -12.67 9.03
N GLN A 58 -5.59 -11.64 9.28
CA GLN A 58 -6.50 -11.07 8.27
C GLN A 58 -5.84 -9.95 7.46
N PHE A 59 -4.71 -9.41 7.92
CA PHE A 59 -4.04 -8.33 7.21
C PHE A 59 -3.31 -8.82 5.95
N ALA A 60 -3.41 -8.05 4.87
CA ALA A 60 -2.77 -8.37 3.60
C ALA A 60 -1.23 -8.55 3.71
N PHE A 61 -0.61 -7.85 4.64
CA PHE A 61 0.84 -7.86 4.87
C PHE A 61 1.32 -9.01 5.77
N VAL A 62 0.42 -9.85 6.33
CA VAL A 62 0.81 -10.84 7.36
C VAL A 62 1.90 -11.81 6.91
N GLU A 63 1.82 -12.31 5.68
CA GLU A 63 2.84 -13.24 5.15
C GLU A 63 4.21 -12.56 4.97
N LEU A 64 4.19 -11.29 4.54
CA LEU A 64 5.40 -10.49 4.41
C LEU A 64 6.02 -10.20 5.78
N LEU A 65 5.17 -9.85 6.76
CA LEU A 65 5.60 -9.63 8.14
C LEU A 65 6.17 -10.92 8.77
N ASP A 66 5.52 -12.06 8.56
CA ASP A 66 6.00 -13.35 9.08
C ASP A 66 7.38 -13.72 8.52
N LYS A 67 7.58 -13.52 7.21
CA LYS A 67 8.89 -13.71 6.58
C LYS A 67 9.95 -12.78 7.17
N THR A 68 9.60 -11.53 7.40
CA THR A 68 10.50 -10.52 7.98
C THR A 68 10.85 -10.89 9.44
N CYS A 69 9.85 -11.29 10.24
CA CYS A 69 10.09 -11.77 11.60
C CYS A 69 11.05 -12.98 11.59
N LYS A 70 10.81 -13.99 10.75
CA LYS A 70 11.68 -15.16 10.63
C LYS A 70 13.10 -14.80 10.22
N ALA A 71 13.26 -13.91 9.25
CA ALA A 71 14.57 -13.47 8.77
C ALA A 71 15.38 -12.75 9.85
N ASN A 72 14.74 -11.88 10.63
CA ASN A 72 15.42 -11.01 11.58
C ASN A 72 15.55 -11.61 12.98
N THR A 73 14.63 -12.50 13.39
CA THR A 73 14.57 -13.02 14.77
C THR A 73 14.68 -14.54 14.86
N GLY A 74 14.66 -15.24 13.74
CA GLY A 74 14.60 -16.70 13.68
C GLY A 74 13.24 -17.29 14.04
N LYS A 75 12.21 -16.45 14.34
CA LYS A 75 10.88 -16.88 14.80
C LYS A 75 9.79 -16.26 13.94
N GLY A 76 8.73 -17.02 13.65
CA GLY A 76 7.52 -16.51 13.00
C GLY A 76 6.64 -15.71 13.96
N ILE A 77 5.63 -15.01 13.40
CA ILE A 77 4.68 -14.20 14.19
C ILE A 77 4.04 -15.01 15.31
N GLN A 78 3.57 -16.23 15.01
CA GLN A 78 2.88 -17.08 15.99
C GLN A 78 3.81 -17.48 17.14
N ASP A 79 5.06 -17.83 16.84
CA ASP A 79 6.06 -18.15 17.86
C ASP A 79 6.38 -16.94 18.75
N LEU A 80 6.49 -15.76 18.15
CA LEU A 80 6.71 -14.51 18.88
C LEU A 80 5.55 -14.21 19.82
N ILE A 81 4.29 -14.34 19.36
CA ILE A 81 3.09 -14.12 20.16
C ILE A 81 2.99 -15.14 21.31
N GLN A 82 3.22 -16.42 21.05
CA GLN A 82 3.21 -17.49 22.07
C GLN A 82 4.26 -17.24 23.17
N ASN A 83 5.40 -16.66 22.79
CA ASN A 83 6.47 -16.29 23.73
C ASN A 83 6.28 -14.88 24.32
N LYS A 84 5.10 -14.27 24.17
CA LYS A 84 4.77 -12.90 24.66
C LYS A 84 5.70 -11.81 24.14
N GLN A 85 6.31 -12.03 22.97
CA GLN A 85 7.20 -11.07 22.30
C GLN A 85 6.41 -10.16 21.35
N TYR A 86 5.31 -9.60 21.84
CA TYR A 86 4.39 -8.76 21.06
C TYR A 86 5.06 -7.52 20.47
N LYS A 87 5.90 -6.83 21.26
CA LYS A 87 6.63 -5.65 20.79
C LYS A 87 7.53 -5.97 19.61
N THR A 88 8.19 -7.12 19.63
CA THR A 88 9.04 -7.55 18.50
C THR A 88 8.24 -7.65 17.19
N VAL A 89 7.01 -8.18 17.22
CA VAL A 89 6.15 -8.22 16.03
C VAL A 89 5.85 -6.81 15.52
N VAL A 90 5.52 -5.87 16.43
CA VAL A 90 5.22 -4.48 16.07
C VAL A 90 6.47 -3.74 15.58
N GLU A 91 7.64 -3.98 16.18
CA GLU A 91 8.93 -3.45 15.71
C GLU A 91 9.20 -3.89 14.26
N GLN A 92 9.02 -5.18 13.98
CA GLN A 92 9.21 -5.72 12.62
C GLN A 92 8.20 -5.18 11.61
N LEU A 93 7.01 -4.76 12.04
CA LEU A 93 6.05 -4.09 11.17
C LEU A 93 6.43 -2.62 10.93
N LEU A 94 6.73 -1.87 11.99
CA LEU A 94 6.76 -0.41 11.94
C LEU A 94 8.12 0.20 11.70
N LEU A 95 9.21 -0.43 12.22
CA LEU A 95 10.53 0.18 12.22
C LEU A 95 11.36 -0.20 10.98
N GLU A 96 12.40 0.58 10.74
CA GLU A 96 13.32 0.41 9.60
C GLU A 96 14.05 -0.94 9.59
N THR A 97 14.22 -1.55 10.75
CA THR A 97 14.77 -2.90 10.90
C THR A 97 13.87 -4.00 10.35
N GLY A 98 12.60 -3.69 10.07
CA GLY A 98 11.60 -4.59 9.52
C GLY A 98 10.97 -4.04 8.24
N LEU A 99 9.64 -3.97 8.18
CA LEU A 99 8.89 -3.50 7.01
C LEU A 99 8.85 -1.98 6.87
N ASN A 100 9.23 -1.24 7.90
CA ASN A 100 9.24 0.23 7.94
C ASN A 100 7.86 0.89 7.66
N TYR A 101 6.76 0.21 7.97
CA TYR A 101 5.42 0.71 7.68
C TYR A 101 5.07 2.00 8.43
N GLY A 102 5.77 2.28 9.53
CA GLY A 102 5.62 3.51 10.29
C GLY A 102 6.06 4.77 9.55
N SER A 103 7.02 4.65 8.62
CA SER A 103 7.60 5.78 7.87
C SER A 103 7.20 5.80 6.40
N LEU A 104 6.67 4.70 5.86
CA LEU A 104 6.30 4.63 4.45
C LEU A 104 4.98 5.37 4.16
N PRO A 105 4.80 5.87 2.92
CA PRO A 105 3.54 6.44 2.49
C PRO A 105 2.48 5.35 2.33
N LYS A 106 1.22 5.64 2.64
CA LYS A 106 0.10 4.70 2.54
C LYS A 106 0.01 4.01 1.19
N GLY A 107 0.32 4.73 0.11
CA GLY A 107 0.25 4.23 -1.25
C GLY A 107 1.15 3.02 -1.54
N LEU A 108 2.16 2.77 -0.70
CA LEU A 108 3.13 1.68 -0.87
C LEU A 108 2.95 0.53 0.12
N LEU A 109 1.96 0.60 1.03
CA LEU A 109 1.72 -0.46 2.00
C LEU A 109 0.80 -1.54 1.43
N LEU A 110 1.05 -2.79 1.78
CA LEU A 110 0.28 -3.94 1.28
C LEU A 110 -1.02 -4.08 2.07
N PHE A 111 -2.09 -3.39 1.63
CA PHE A 111 -3.36 -3.34 2.36
C PHE A 111 -4.52 -4.08 1.70
N HIS A 112 -4.46 -4.31 0.39
CA HIS A 112 -5.55 -4.96 -0.33
C HIS A 112 -5.27 -6.45 -0.48
N SER A 113 -6.22 -7.29 -0.07
CA SER A 113 -6.14 -8.75 -0.18
C SER A 113 -7.22 -9.26 -1.12
N TYR A 114 -6.82 -10.01 -2.13
CA TYR A 114 -7.69 -10.69 -3.08
C TYR A 114 -7.38 -12.19 -3.10
N PRO A 115 -8.26 -13.05 -3.60
CA PRO A 115 -8.02 -14.49 -3.59
C PRO A 115 -6.73 -14.94 -4.26
N THR A 116 -6.27 -14.22 -5.29
CA THR A 116 -5.10 -14.58 -6.09
C THR A 116 -3.90 -13.66 -5.92
N GLU A 117 -4.07 -12.52 -5.27
CA GLU A 117 -2.99 -11.54 -5.11
C GLU A 117 -3.23 -10.58 -3.95
N LYS A 118 -2.16 -9.92 -3.53
CA LYS A 118 -2.20 -8.79 -2.59
C LYS A 118 -1.65 -7.56 -3.29
N ARG A 119 -2.23 -6.39 -3.04
CA ARG A 119 -1.87 -5.14 -3.72
C ARG A 119 -1.61 -4.01 -2.74
N THR A 120 -0.69 -3.13 -3.14
CA THR A 120 -0.58 -1.80 -2.55
C THR A 120 -1.66 -0.88 -3.13
N PRO A 121 -2.03 0.22 -2.46
CA PRO A 121 -2.95 1.20 -3.04
C PRO A 121 -2.48 1.75 -4.40
N MET A 122 -1.18 1.91 -4.61
CA MET A 122 -0.65 2.31 -5.92
C MET A 122 -0.98 1.30 -7.01
N GLN A 123 -0.81 0.01 -6.74
CA GLN A 123 -1.18 -1.07 -7.67
C GLN A 123 -2.69 -1.12 -7.91
N GLU A 124 -3.49 -0.85 -6.86
CA GLU A 124 -4.94 -0.75 -7.00
C GLU A 124 -5.35 0.36 -7.96
N HIS A 125 -4.68 1.52 -7.90
CA HIS A 125 -4.93 2.61 -8.84
C HIS A 125 -4.58 2.27 -10.30
N LEU A 126 -3.61 1.37 -10.54
CA LEU A 126 -3.36 0.85 -11.89
C LEU A 126 -4.56 0.01 -12.38
N VAL A 127 -5.06 -0.90 -11.53
CA VAL A 127 -6.22 -1.73 -11.88
C VAL A 127 -7.45 -0.89 -12.12
N GLU A 128 -7.78 0.03 -11.22
CA GLU A 128 -8.89 0.96 -11.36
C GLU A 128 -8.77 1.81 -12.63
N GLY A 129 -7.58 2.34 -12.92
CA GLY A 129 -7.32 3.10 -14.14
C GLY A 129 -7.60 2.29 -15.40
N ALA A 130 -7.17 1.02 -15.42
CA ALA A 130 -7.46 0.11 -16.53
C ALA A 130 -8.97 -0.18 -16.70
N MET A 131 -9.73 -0.17 -15.61
CA MET A 131 -11.17 -0.46 -15.64
C MET A 131 -12.01 0.69 -16.17
N TYR A 132 -11.68 1.93 -15.80
CA TYR A 132 -12.57 3.07 -16.10
C TYR A 132 -11.89 4.35 -16.63
N ALA A 133 -10.58 4.33 -16.89
CA ALA A 133 -9.85 5.49 -17.40
C ALA A 133 -9.03 5.18 -18.65
N SER A 134 -9.32 4.07 -19.34
CA SER A 134 -8.67 3.74 -20.61
C SER A 134 -9.26 4.57 -21.76
N ASN A 135 -8.41 4.97 -22.71
CA ASN A 135 -8.84 5.59 -23.95
C ASN A 135 -9.02 4.55 -25.07
N ALA A 136 -9.42 5.00 -26.28
CA ALA A 136 -9.61 4.13 -27.46
C ALA A 136 -8.34 3.38 -27.90
N LYS A 137 -7.15 3.83 -27.47
CA LYS A 137 -5.85 3.19 -27.77
C LYS A 137 -5.40 2.22 -26.68
N ASN A 138 -6.27 1.90 -25.70
CA ASN A 138 -5.91 1.13 -24.51
C ASN A 138 -4.80 1.77 -23.66
N GLU A 139 -4.71 3.10 -23.67
CA GLU A 139 -3.80 3.86 -22.82
C GLU A 139 -4.53 4.37 -21.59
N VAL A 140 -3.84 4.38 -20.45
CA VAL A 140 -4.32 4.86 -19.16
C VAL A 140 -3.39 5.94 -18.66
N ASN A 141 -3.90 7.15 -18.49
CA ASN A 141 -3.12 8.25 -17.94
C ASN A 141 -3.37 8.36 -16.43
N LEU A 142 -2.30 8.24 -15.65
CA LEU A 142 -2.31 8.39 -14.20
C LEU A 142 -1.36 9.49 -13.78
N HIS A 143 -1.79 10.32 -12.84
CA HIS A 143 -0.95 11.32 -12.22
C HIS A 143 -0.98 11.15 -10.70
N PHE A 144 0.18 10.92 -10.10
CA PHE A 144 0.33 10.82 -8.64
C PHE A 144 0.95 12.09 -8.07
N THR A 145 0.32 12.66 -7.03
CA THR A 145 1.00 13.65 -6.19
C THR A 145 1.58 12.96 -4.98
N VAL A 146 2.87 13.10 -4.78
CA VAL A 146 3.63 12.45 -3.71
C VAL A 146 4.39 13.49 -2.88
N SER A 147 4.81 13.14 -1.66
CA SER A 147 5.77 13.98 -0.95
C SER A 147 7.15 13.84 -1.59
N THR A 148 7.95 14.90 -1.53
CA THR A 148 9.32 14.94 -2.09
C THR A 148 10.17 13.79 -1.56
N GLU A 149 10.09 13.52 -0.25
CA GLU A 149 10.84 12.47 0.43
C GLU A 149 10.50 11.05 -0.03
N HIS A 150 9.25 10.81 -0.49
CA HIS A 150 8.78 9.48 -0.89
C HIS A 150 8.78 9.25 -2.41
N ARG A 151 9.05 10.27 -3.21
CA ARG A 151 8.99 10.17 -4.67
C ARG A 151 9.81 9.01 -5.23
N ALA A 152 11.06 8.90 -4.80
CA ALA A 152 11.97 7.83 -5.24
C ALA A 152 11.43 6.42 -4.90
N LEU A 153 10.72 6.26 -3.77
CA LEU A 153 10.10 4.99 -3.38
C LEU A 153 8.93 4.62 -4.31
N PHE A 154 8.10 5.61 -4.67
CA PHE A 154 7.02 5.40 -5.64
C PHE A 154 7.54 5.03 -7.02
N GLU A 155 8.54 5.74 -7.52
CA GLU A 155 9.17 5.46 -8.81
C GLU A 155 9.80 4.05 -8.84
N LYS A 156 10.50 3.67 -7.77
CA LYS A 156 11.06 2.32 -7.62
C LYS A 156 9.96 1.26 -7.66
N HIS A 157 8.93 1.39 -6.83
CA HIS A 157 7.82 0.44 -6.77
C HIS A 157 7.10 0.31 -8.12
N LEU A 158 6.91 1.42 -8.82
CA LEU A 158 6.34 1.43 -10.15
C LEU A 158 7.21 0.65 -11.14
N ASN A 159 8.52 0.93 -11.18
CA ASN A 159 9.45 0.25 -12.09
C ASN A 159 9.48 -1.27 -11.88
N GLU A 160 9.31 -1.72 -10.64
CA GLU A 160 9.27 -3.15 -10.29
C GLU A 160 7.96 -3.84 -10.70
N THR A 161 6.86 -3.10 -10.78
CA THR A 161 5.51 -3.70 -10.93
C THR A 161 4.83 -3.38 -12.26
N LEU A 162 5.12 -2.23 -12.88
CA LEU A 162 4.37 -1.69 -14.01
C LEU A 162 4.26 -2.68 -15.18
N LYS A 163 5.37 -3.27 -15.60
CA LYS A 163 5.41 -4.18 -16.75
C LYS A 163 4.49 -5.40 -16.57
N ALA A 164 4.45 -5.95 -15.36
CA ALA A 164 3.55 -7.07 -15.05
C ALA A 164 2.08 -6.66 -15.11
N TYR A 165 1.74 -5.44 -14.63
CA TYR A 165 0.38 -4.91 -14.70
C TYR A 165 -0.03 -4.55 -16.13
N GLU A 166 0.86 -3.99 -16.96
CA GLU A 166 0.61 -3.75 -18.37
C GLU A 166 0.27 -5.04 -19.11
N GLN A 167 1.04 -6.11 -18.90
CA GLN A 167 0.79 -7.41 -19.47
C GLN A 167 -0.51 -8.04 -18.97
N LYS A 168 -0.76 -8.00 -17.66
CA LYS A 168 -1.96 -8.58 -17.04
C LYS A 168 -3.24 -7.89 -17.50
N LEU A 169 -3.22 -6.55 -17.57
CA LEU A 169 -4.41 -5.74 -17.84
C LEU A 169 -4.58 -5.42 -19.34
N GLN A 170 -3.60 -5.76 -20.18
CA GLN A 170 -3.59 -5.43 -21.61
C GLN A 170 -3.81 -3.94 -21.86
N ARG A 171 -3.11 -3.10 -21.06
CA ARG A 171 -3.15 -1.63 -21.12
C ARG A 171 -1.74 -1.07 -21.07
N LYS A 172 -1.56 0.07 -21.71
CA LYS A 172 -0.34 0.86 -21.61
C LYS A 172 -0.58 1.98 -20.59
N PHE A 173 0.28 2.10 -19.58
CA PHE A 173 0.19 3.15 -18.61
C PHE A 173 1.13 4.31 -18.94
N ILE A 174 0.58 5.53 -18.89
CA ILE A 174 1.31 6.79 -19.02
C ILE A 174 1.24 7.44 -17.63
N ILE A 175 2.33 7.34 -16.88
CA ILE A 175 2.37 7.75 -15.47
C ILE A 175 3.24 8.98 -15.31
N SER A 176 2.73 9.94 -14.55
CA SER A 176 3.44 11.14 -14.17
C SER A 176 3.34 11.41 -12.68
N PHE A 177 4.32 12.12 -12.15
CA PHE A 177 4.40 12.50 -10.74
C PHE A 177 4.54 14.01 -10.59
N SER A 178 3.89 14.56 -9.57
CA SER A 178 4.21 15.88 -9.03
C SER A 178 4.47 15.78 -7.52
N GLU A 179 5.24 16.73 -7.03
CA GLU A 179 5.55 16.81 -5.61
C GLU A 179 4.59 17.78 -4.92
N GLN A 180 3.96 17.30 -3.86
CA GLN A 180 3.16 18.14 -2.99
C GLN A 180 4.11 18.93 -2.08
N LYS A 181 4.11 20.26 -2.22
CA LYS A 181 4.81 21.12 -1.25
C LYS A 181 4.02 21.12 0.06
N PRO A 182 4.71 21.11 1.22
CA PRO A 182 4.06 21.34 2.49
C PRO A 182 3.29 22.64 2.43
N SER A 183 2.08 22.67 2.98
CA SER A 183 1.36 23.92 3.21
C SER A 183 2.18 24.74 4.22
N THR A 184 2.65 25.91 3.78
CA THR A 184 3.26 26.91 4.67
C THR A 184 2.23 27.49 5.64
#